data_7f328d378c515af905ffe05b7dd71689
#
_entry.id   7f328d378c515af905ffe05b7dd71689
#
_cell.length_a   1.000
_cell.length_b   1.000
_cell.length_c   1.000
_cell.angle_alpha   90.00
_cell.angle_beta   90.00
_cell.angle_gamma   90.00
#
_symmetry.space_group_name_H-M   'P 1'
#
loop_
_entity.id
_entity.type
_entity.pdbx_description
1 polymer ?
#
loop_
_entity_poly.entity_id
_entity_poly.type
_entity_poly.pdbx_seq_one_letter_code
_entity_poly.pdbx_strand_id
1 'polypeptide(L)'
;YWLDETNTTEQLGVGTYMEHARNYLDANMKSLKVLFSHKPKGHDIQTGLTWKHEIIDENSREWEMRDSAGYSIPHTGNRLDLIYNQKSSNRISSDRLELFGQDTWRFTNSHGIFSLNYGARLSYWSWNKEWLFSPRVSLGVIPSFNEDFTFRIATGLYYQAPFYKELRDTVTTGVSTKVHLNRNIRSQRSFQVVLGGDYKFKLMNRPFKFTTEVYYKALSNLIPYNVDNVKIVYYGGNIASGYTTGIDFKIFGEFVEGTDSWISFSLMKAQQKVDGKSFPQATDQRYNLNFFFSDFFPGTTRWKMTLKASIADGLPFGPPHTGLERMVFRAPAYKRVDIGMSYRLLDNEDGRNQKKFIRNLRNVWLGVDCFNLFDISNVSSYYWVTDVTNQQYAVPNYLTGRQINARILIEL
;
A
#
# COMPACT_ATOMS: atom_id res chain seq x y z
N TYR A 1 -14.52 -18.08 -18.96
CA TYR A 1 -15.51 -18.06 -20.03
C TYR A 1 -16.46 -19.23 -19.80
N TRP A 2 -17.68 -18.92 -19.37
CA TRP A 2 -18.81 -19.81 -19.58
C TRP A 2 -19.46 -19.31 -20.86
N LEU A 3 -19.03 -19.82 -22.00
CA LEU A 3 -19.85 -19.78 -23.19
C LEU A 3 -21.09 -20.62 -22.84
N ASP A 4 -22.25 -20.04 -22.94
CA ASP A 4 -23.50 -20.78 -22.85
C ASP A 4 -23.53 -21.75 -24.03
N GLU A 5 -23.15 -23.00 -23.79
CA GLU A 5 -23.06 -24.07 -24.82
C GLU A 5 -24.40 -24.28 -25.56
N THR A 6 -25.51 -23.76 -24.97
CA THR A 6 -26.85 -23.93 -25.54
C THR A 6 -27.18 -22.92 -26.64
N ASN A 7 -26.42 -21.80 -26.74
CA ASN A 7 -26.69 -20.71 -27.68
C ASN A 7 -25.57 -20.43 -28.67
N THR A 8 -24.50 -21.24 -28.71
CA THR A 8 -23.40 -21.06 -29.66
C THR A 8 -23.74 -21.73 -30.99
N THR A 9 -23.88 -20.91 -32.04
CA THR A 9 -24.06 -21.38 -33.44
C THR A 9 -22.75 -21.83 -34.08
N GLU A 10 -21.59 -21.38 -33.60
CA GLU A 10 -20.24 -21.81 -34.05
C GLU A 10 -19.27 -21.83 -32.88
N GLN A 11 -18.55 -22.95 -32.76
CA GLN A 11 -17.44 -23.03 -31.80
C GLN A 11 -16.15 -22.63 -32.54
N LEU A 12 -15.77 -21.36 -32.38
CA LEU A 12 -14.49 -20.87 -32.88
C LEU A 12 -13.38 -21.35 -31.94
N GLY A 13 -12.33 -21.95 -32.52
CA GLY A 13 -11.17 -22.37 -31.74
C GLY A 13 -10.56 -21.18 -30.98
N VAL A 14 -10.23 -21.37 -29.72
CA VAL A 14 -9.52 -20.37 -28.91
C VAL A 14 -8.01 -20.58 -29.07
N GLY A 15 -7.27 -19.54 -29.44
CA GLY A 15 -5.83 -19.62 -29.53
C GLY A 15 -5.19 -19.95 -28.17
N THR A 16 -4.09 -20.65 -28.21
CA THR A 16 -3.30 -21.02 -27.02
C THR A 16 -2.15 -20.04 -26.83
N TYR A 17 -1.85 -19.69 -25.60
CA TYR A 17 -0.62 -18.97 -25.27
C TYR A 17 0.17 -19.73 -24.22
N MET A 18 1.49 -19.58 -24.25
CA MET A 18 2.40 -20.13 -23.26
C MET A 18 3.33 -19.02 -22.77
N GLU A 19 3.26 -18.75 -21.49
CA GLU A 19 4.15 -17.80 -20.81
C GLU A 19 5.16 -18.55 -19.96
N HIS A 20 6.39 -18.07 -19.96
CA HIS A 20 7.43 -18.57 -19.08
C HIS A 20 8.19 -17.42 -18.45
N ALA A 21 8.34 -17.45 -17.15
CA ALA A 21 9.17 -16.53 -16.41
C ALA A 21 10.09 -17.29 -15.46
N ARG A 22 11.39 -17.04 -15.56
CA ARG A 22 12.40 -17.56 -14.66
C ARG A 22 13.30 -16.43 -14.19
N ASN A 23 12.98 -15.88 -13.05
CA ASN A 23 13.63 -14.70 -12.50
C ASN A 23 14.35 -15.04 -11.20
N TYR A 24 15.61 -14.62 -11.09
CA TYR A 24 16.42 -14.72 -9.89
C TYR A 24 16.80 -13.34 -9.41
N LEU A 25 16.63 -13.12 -8.13
CA LEU A 25 17.04 -11.89 -7.45
C LEU A 25 17.86 -12.28 -6.23
N ASP A 26 19.08 -11.77 -6.18
CA ASP A 26 19.95 -11.79 -5.00
C ASP A 26 20.19 -10.36 -4.55
N ALA A 27 19.82 -10.06 -3.30
CA ALA A 27 19.95 -8.73 -2.73
C ALA A 27 20.73 -8.79 -1.42
N ASN A 28 21.89 -8.16 -1.40
CA ASN A 28 22.71 -8.04 -0.21
C ASN A 28 22.76 -6.58 0.24
N MET A 29 22.41 -6.32 1.50
CA MET A 29 22.42 -4.98 2.07
C MET A 29 23.22 -4.97 3.37
N LYS A 30 24.21 -4.07 3.44
CA LYS A 30 24.96 -3.76 4.66
C LYS A 30 24.55 -2.36 5.12
N SER A 31 24.29 -2.19 6.41
CA SER A 31 23.94 -0.86 6.94
C SER A 31 24.63 -0.60 8.27
N LEU A 32 25.08 0.63 8.43
CA LEU A 32 25.58 1.17 9.70
C LEU A 32 24.75 2.40 10.04
N LYS A 33 24.25 2.46 11.27
CA LYS A 33 23.47 3.60 11.74
C LYS A 33 24.00 4.05 13.11
N VAL A 34 24.27 5.34 13.22
CA VAL A 34 24.63 6.00 14.48
C VAL A 34 23.55 7.02 14.79
N LEU A 35 23.03 6.98 16.01
CA LEU A 35 22.03 7.93 16.51
C LEU A 35 22.53 8.60 17.76
N PHE A 36 22.34 9.89 17.86
CA PHE A 36 22.56 10.69 19.04
C PHE A 36 21.24 11.36 19.45
N SER A 37 20.90 11.30 20.73
CA SER A 37 19.73 11.96 21.30
C SER A 37 20.16 12.73 22.55
N HIS A 38 19.72 14.00 22.64
CA HIS A 38 19.95 14.85 23.78
C HIS A 38 18.67 15.60 24.14
N LYS A 39 18.28 15.58 25.40
CA LYS A 39 17.01 16.12 25.88
C LYS A 39 17.21 17.22 26.92
N PRO A 40 17.70 18.42 26.52
CA PRO A 40 17.73 19.56 27.41
C PRO A 40 16.30 20.06 27.70
N LYS A 41 16.14 20.88 28.71
CA LYS A 41 14.82 21.39 29.15
C LYS A 41 14.01 21.97 27.97
N GLY A 42 12.86 21.35 27.70
CA GLY A 42 11.95 21.76 26.63
C GLY A 42 12.32 21.30 25.21
N HIS A 43 13.45 20.67 25.01
CA HIS A 43 13.92 20.21 23.70
C HIS A 43 14.14 18.71 23.66
N ASP A 44 13.95 18.10 22.48
CA ASP A 44 14.34 16.72 22.17
C ASP A 44 15.12 16.73 20.84
N ILE A 45 16.43 16.87 20.97
CA ILE A 45 17.36 16.97 19.83
C ILE A 45 17.78 15.57 19.42
N GLN A 46 17.60 15.24 18.16
CA GLN A 46 18.03 13.98 17.58
C GLN A 46 18.84 14.23 16.32
N THR A 47 19.96 13.56 16.20
CA THR A 47 20.79 13.56 15.00
C THR A 47 21.25 12.15 14.69
N GLY A 48 21.47 11.86 13.43
CA GLY A 48 21.92 10.54 13.05
C GLY A 48 22.55 10.48 11.68
N LEU A 49 23.50 9.58 11.58
CA LEU A 49 24.19 9.21 10.35
C LEU A 49 23.84 7.78 9.99
N THR A 50 23.46 7.54 8.75
CA THR A 50 23.21 6.20 8.22
C THR A 50 24.00 6.02 6.94
N TRP A 51 24.76 4.94 6.87
CA TRP A 51 25.39 4.45 5.64
C TRP A 51 24.76 3.11 5.27
N LYS A 52 24.46 2.95 3.98
CA LYS A 52 23.96 1.69 3.40
C LYS A 52 24.74 1.37 2.15
N HIS A 53 25.20 0.14 2.05
CA HIS A 53 25.76 -0.43 0.83
C HIS A 53 24.83 -1.53 0.33
N GLU A 54 24.42 -1.45 -0.93
CA GLU A 54 23.41 -2.31 -1.52
C GLU A 54 23.96 -2.92 -2.81
N ILE A 55 23.93 -4.24 -2.89
CA ILE A 55 24.25 -5.00 -4.09
C ILE A 55 23.03 -5.81 -4.46
N ILE A 56 22.53 -5.63 -5.69
CA ILE A 56 21.39 -6.36 -6.22
C ILE A 56 21.82 -6.98 -7.54
N ASP A 57 21.84 -8.31 -7.58
CA ASP A 57 22.06 -9.11 -8.79
C ASP A 57 20.74 -9.68 -9.27
N GLU A 58 20.35 -9.33 -10.47
CA GLU A 58 19.10 -9.72 -11.08
C GLU A 58 19.33 -10.42 -12.41
N ASN A 59 18.75 -11.61 -12.55
CA ASN A 59 18.70 -12.34 -13.80
C ASN A 59 17.25 -12.63 -14.14
N SER A 60 16.78 -12.17 -15.29
CA SER A 60 15.45 -12.47 -15.77
C SER A 60 15.47 -13.14 -17.14
N ARG A 61 14.60 -14.13 -17.30
CA ARG A 61 14.31 -14.81 -18.57
C ARG A 61 12.81 -14.96 -18.66
N GLU A 62 12.21 -14.19 -19.54
CA GLU A 62 10.77 -14.21 -19.77
C GLU A 62 10.53 -14.37 -21.27
N TRP A 63 9.61 -15.23 -21.65
CA TRP A 63 9.19 -15.37 -23.03
C TRP A 63 7.71 -15.73 -23.11
N GLU A 64 7.10 -15.34 -24.21
CA GLU A 64 5.72 -15.62 -24.51
C GLU A 64 5.61 -16.17 -25.94
N MET A 65 4.91 -17.26 -26.07
CA MET A 65 4.53 -17.87 -27.35
C MET A 65 3.03 -17.81 -27.48
N ARG A 66 2.55 -17.54 -28.66
CA ARG A 66 1.12 -17.55 -29.00
C ARG A 66 0.86 -18.36 -30.23
N ASP A 67 -0.28 -19.03 -30.23
CA ASP A 67 -0.95 -19.58 -31.42
C ASP A 67 -2.15 -18.69 -31.70
N SER A 68 -2.31 -18.29 -32.93
CA SER A 68 -3.44 -17.48 -33.38
C SER A 68 -4.69 -18.30 -33.66
N ALA A 69 -4.60 -19.64 -33.67
CA ALA A 69 -5.70 -20.56 -33.99
C ALA A 69 -6.51 -20.17 -35.24
N GLY A 70 -5.83 -19.57 -36.23
CA GLY A 70 -6.48 -19.12 -37.47
C GLY A 70 -7.03 -17.68 -37.44
N TYR A 71 -6.89 -16.97 -36.32
CA TYR A 71 -7.40 -15.59 -36.18
C TYR A 71 -6.41 -14.50 -36.63
N SER A 72 -5.14 -14.82 -36.76
CA SER A 72 -4.17 -13.91 -37.35
C SER A 72 -3.80 -14.34 -38.76
N ILE A 73 -3.53 -13.35 -39.59
CA ILE A 73 -3.07 -13.60 -40.95
C ILE A 73 -1.60 -13.15 -41.05
N PRO A 74 -0.68 -14.06 -41.52
CA PRO A 74 -0.91 -15.45 -41.90
C PRO A 74 -1.07 -16.39 -40.68
N HIS A 75 -1.95 -17.39 -40.83
CA HIS A 75 -2.06 -18.50 -39.89
C HIS A 75 -0.86 -19.43 -40.03
N THR A 76 -0.17 -19.73 -38.94
CA THR A 76 1.07 -20.50 -38.93
C THR A 76 0.88 -22.00 -38.73
N GLY A 77 -0.37 -22.48 -38.72
CA GLY A 77 -0.69 -23.91 -38.49
C GLY A 77 -0.58 -24.33 -37.03
N ASN A 78 -0.14 -25.53 -36.76
CA ASN A 78 -0.04 -26.12 -35.42
C ASN A 78 1.24 -25.70 -34.67
N ARG A 79 1.64 -24.45 -34.79
CA ARG A 79 2.89 -23.92 -34.22
C ARG A 79 2.63 -22.71 -33.35
N LEU A 80 3.22 -22.70 -32.14
CA LEU A 80 3.29 -21.49 -31.31
C LEU A 80 4.43 -20.61 -31.79
N ASP A 81 4.14 -19.34 -32.04
CA ASP A 81 5.15 -18.36 -32.44
C ASP A 81 5.63 -17.57 -31.22
N LEU A 82 6.95 -17.37 -31.14
CA LEU A 82 7.56 -16.52 -30.14
C LEU A 82 7.22 -15.06 -30.44
N ILE A 83 6.47 -14.43 -29.54
CA ILE A 83 6.05 -13.03 -29.68
C ILE A 83 6.78 -12.09 -28.74
N TYR A 84 7.34 -12.61 -27.65
CA TYR A 84 8.07 -11.84 -26.64
C TYR A 84 9.21 -12.69 -26.08
N ASN A 85 10.39 -12.09 -25.96
CA ASN A 85 11.54 -12.70 -25.32
C ASN A 85 12.37 -11.64 -24.62
N GLN A 86 12.49 -11.73 -23.31
CA GLN A 86 13.35 -10.87 -22.49
C GLN A 86 14.41 -11.72 -21.82
N LYS A 87 15.64 -11.29 -21.96
CA LYS A 87 16.78 -11.84 -21.23
C LYS A 87 17.62 -10.70 -20.70
N SER A 88 17.74 -10.60 -19.38
CA SER A 88 18.59 -9.60 -18.74
C SER A 88 19.41 -10.20 -17.61
N SER A 89 20.58 -9.63 -17.41
CA SER A 89 21.46 -9.89 -16.26
C SER A 89 22.02 -8.55 -15.83
N ASN A 90 21.52 -8.03 -14.72
CA ASN A 90 21.85 -6.71 -14.22
C ASN A 90 22.43 -6.78 -12.82
N ARG A 91 23.46 -5.97 -12.58
CA ARG A 91 24.03 -5.77 -11.25
C ARG A 91 23.96 -4.30 -10.88
N ILE A 92 23.33 -4.02 -9.75
CA ILE A 92 23.26 -2.70 -9.14
C ILE A 92 24.14 -2.75 -7.89
N SER A 93 25.11 -1.85 -7.82
CA SER A 93 25.93 -1.64 -6.63
C SER A 93 25.90 -0.15 -6.30
N SER A 94 25.41 0.20 -5.13
CA SER A 94 25.28 1.60 -4.73
C SER A 94 25.44 1.82 -3.24
N ASP A 95 25.94 3.00 -2.89
CA ASP A 95 26.05 3.50 -1.53
C ASP A 95 25.04 4.61 -1.30
N ARG A 96 24.44 4.61 -0.13
CA ARG A 96 23.57 5.70 0.35
C ARG A 96 24.11 6.22 1.67
N LEU A 97 24.31 7.52 1.75
CA LEU A 97 24.72 8.21 2.96
C LEU A 97 23.59 9.18 3.35
N GLU A 98 23.12 9.11 4.57
CA GLU A 98 22.07 9.98 5.09
C GLU A 98 22.53 10.59 6.40
N LEU A 99 22.47 11.92 6.49
CA LEU A 99 22.65 12.68 7.70
C LEU A 99 21.34 13.40 8.01
N PHE A 100 20.88 13.34 9.26
CA PHE A 100 19.73 14.13 9.68
C PHE A 100 19.96 14.79 11.03
N GLY A 101 19.29 15.92 11.22
CA GLY A 101 19.17 16.60 12.51
C GLY A 101 17.75 17.12 12.66
N GLN A 102 17.19 16.96 13.84
CA GLN A 102 15.87 17.47 14.19
C GLN A 102 15.83 17.86 15.65
N ASP A 103 14.95 18.82 15.97
CA ASP A 103 14.61 19.21 17.32
C ASP A 103 13.10 19.28 17.49
N THR A 104 12.62 18.82 18.62
CA THR A 104 11.25 19.02 19.08
C THR A 104 11.26 19.94 20.28
N TRP A 105 10.92 21.20 20.05
CA TRP A 105 10.82 22.22 21.08
C TRP A 105 9.41 22.28 21.64
N ARG A 106 9.26 22.03 22.94
CA ARG A 106 8.00 22.12 23.67
C ARG A 106 8.04 23.28 24.64
N PHE A 107 7.05 24.14 24.53
CA PHE A 107 6.90 25.30 25.41
C PHE A 107 5.44 25.57 25.71
N THR A 108 5.19 26.22 26.84
CA THR A 108 3.86 26.60 27.30
C THR A 108 3.82 28.10 27.49
N ASN A 109 2.73 28.75 27.06
CA ASN A 109 2.44 30.15 27.30
C ASN A 109 0.96 30.32 27.64
N SER A 110 0.50 31.58 27.77
CA SER A 110 -0.90 31.91 28.09
C SER A 110 -1.93 31.41 27.09
N HIS A 111 -1.53 31.09 25.87
CA HIS A 111 -2.41 30.62 24.79
C HIS A 111 -2.49 29.09 24.68
N GLY A 112 -1.57 28.38 25.35
CA GLY A 112 -1.59 26.90 25.33
C GLY A 112 -0.23 26.24 25.38
N ILE A 113 -0.23 24.94 25.05
CA ILE A 113 0.97 24.09 24.95
C ILE A 113 1.33 23.97 23.49
N PHE A 114 2.56 24.28 23.15
CA PHE A 114 3.09 24.24 21.79
C PHE A 114 4.17 23.18 21.67
N SER A 115 4.15 22.46 20.56
CA SER A 115 5.19 21.50 20.18
C SER A 115 5.64 21.79 18.74
N LEU A 116 6.80 22.43 18.60
CA LEU A 116 7.41 22.73 17.31
C LEU A 116 8.48 21.68 17.02
N ASN A 117 8.27 20.90 15.97
CA ASN A 117 9.26 19.96 15.46
C ASN A 117 9.81 20.51 14.14
N TYR A 118 11.12 20.65 14.06
CA TYR A 118 11.79 21.10 12.85
C TYR A 118 13.10 20.35 12.65
N GLY A 119 13.48 20.17 11.40
CA GLY A 119 14.69 19.46 11.07
C GLY A 119 14.93 19.35 9.59
N ALA A 120 16.06 18.78 9.25
CA ALA A 120 16.44 18.53 7.87
C ALA A 120 17.17 17.20 7.74
N ARG A 121 17.10 16.63 6.54
CA ARG A 121 17.89 15.46 6.13
C ARG A 121 18.65 15.81 4.87
N LEU A 122 19.93 15.43 4.85
CA LEU A 122 20.79 15.46 3.68
C LEU A 122 21.10 14.01 3.31
N SER A 123 20.81 13.64 2.06
CA SER A 123 21.05 12.29 1.55
C SER A 123 21.90 12.34 0.28
N TYR A 124 22.83 11.39 0.15
CA TYR A 124 23.61 11.17 -1.06
C TYR A 124 23.39 9.75 -1.58
N TRP A 125 23.19 9.62 -2.87
CA TRP A 125 23.06 8.33 -3.54
C TRP A 125 24.12 8.19 -4.64
N SER A 126 25.00 7.20 -4.53
CA SER A 126 26.14 7.05 -5.43
C SER A 126 25.77 6.59 -6.85
N TRP A 127 24.60 5.97 -7.04
CA TRP A 127 24.13 5.47 -8.32
C TRP A 127 24.06 6.55 -9.40
N ASN A 128 23.42 7.65 -9.08
CA ASN A 128 23.25 8.82 -9.95
C ASN A 128 23.97 10.07 -9.44
N LYS A 129 24.77 9.96 -8.36
CA LYS A 129 25.50 11.05 -7.69
C LYS A 129 24.61 12.18 -7.20
N GLU A 130 23.38 11.86 -6.78
CA GLU A 130 22.36 12.84 -6.40
C GLU A 130 22.50 13.21 -4.92
N TRP A 131 22.45 14.53 -4.64
CA TRP A 131 22.33 15.10 -3.30
C TRP A 131 20.90 15.60 -3.09
N LEU A 132 20.28 15.23 -1.97
CA LEU A 132 18.90 15.53 -1.65
C LEU A 132 18.83 16.22 -0.29
N PHE A 133 18.20 17.40 -0.27
CA PHE A 133 17.96 18.15 0.95
C PHE A 133 16.46 18.17 1.28
N SER A 134 16.08 17.64 2.46
CA SER A 134 14.71 17.37 2.88
C SER A 134 14.39 18.15 4.18
N PRO A 135 14.04 19.44 4.14
CA PRO A 135 13.58 20.19 5.30
C PRO A 135 12.14 19.80 5.66
N ARG A 136 11.85 19.84 6.96
CA ARG A 136 10.52 19.50 7.51
C ARG A 136 10.25 20.38 8.73
N VAL A 137 9.00 20.78 8.88
CA VAL A 137 8.53 21.48 10.07
C VAL A 137 7.10 21.04 10.39
N SER A 138 6.80 20.91 11.66
CA SER A 138 5.43 20.72 12.15
C SER A 138 5.23 21.45 13.46
N LEU A 139 4.04 22.01 13.62
CA LEU A 139 3.58 22.70 14.83
C LEU A 139 2.32 21.99 15.33
N GLY A 140 2.35 21.57 16.58
CA GLY A 140 1.20 21.09 17.33
C GLY A 140 0.84 22.10 18.41
N VAL A 141 -0.46 22.34 18.60
CA VAL A 141 -0.99 23.29 19.57
C VAL A 141 -2.14 22.66 20.35
N ILE A 142 -2.03 22.66 21.67
CA ILE A 142 -3.14 22.37 22.58
C ILE A 142 -3.53 23.73 23.18
N PRO A 143 -4.70 24.29 22.79
CA PRO A 143 -5.07 25.67 23.22
C PRO A 143 -5.49 25.72 24.69
N SER A 144 -5.20 26.83 25.36
CA SER A 144 -5.55 27.02 26.78
C SER A 144 -7.06 27.16 27.04
N PHE A 145 -7.86 27.53 26.02
CA PHE A 145 -9.30 27.64 26.17
C PHE A 145 -10.02 26.29 26.28
N ASN A 146 -9.43 25.20 25.72
CA ASN A 146 -9.92 23.87 25.88
C ASN A 146 -8.84 22.84 25.48
N GLU A 147 -8.36 22.08 26.46
CA GLU A 147 -7.29 21.08 26.28
C GLU A 147 -7.76 19.79 25.55
N ASP A 148 -9.05 19.64 25.31
CA ASP A 148 -9.59 18.55 24.53
C ASP A 148 -9.28 18.69 23.03
N PHE A 149 -8.98 19.90 22.58
CA PHE A 149 -8.57 20.15 21.19
C PHE A 149 -7.06 20.06 21.04
N THR A 150 -6.64 19.51 19.91
CA THR A 150 -5.25 19.58 19.45
C THR A 150 -5.26 19.95 17.97
N PHE A 151 -4.55 20.99 17.58
CA PHE A 151 -4.38 21.39 16.18
C PHE A 151 -2.97 21.10 15.72
N ARG A 152 -2.83 20.69 14.45
CA ARG A 152 -1.54 20.38 13.86
C ARG A 152 -1.43 20.96 12.46
N ILE A 153 -0.25 21.51 12.14
CA ILE A 153 0.16 21.84 10.79
C ILE A 153 1.54 21.24 10.54
N ALA A 154 1.72 20.59 9.40
CA ALA A 154 3.00 20.03 9.00
C ALA A 154 3.27 20.32 7.53
N THR A 155 4.52 20.63 7.22
CA THR A 155 4.98 20.78 5.84
C THR A 155 6.41 20.24 5.71
N GLY A 156 6.74 19.80 4.50
CA GLY A 156 8.08 19.30 4.25
C GLY A 156 8.31 18.85 2.82
N LEU A 157 9.59 18.70 2.52
CA LEU A 157 10.07 18.19 1.26
C LEU A 157 10.60 16.76 1.48
N TYR A 158 10.10 15.82 0.68
CA TYR A 158 10.41 14.41 0.79
C TYR A 158 10.93 13.87 -0.53
N TYR A 159 11.91 12.98 -0.45
CA TYR A 159 12.46 12.29 -1.60
C TYR A 159 12.41 10.79 -1.39
N GLN A 160 12.15 10.08 -2.48
CA GLN A 160 12.21 8.63 -2.54
C GLN A 160 13.11 8.22 -3.69
N ALA A 161 14.25 7.62 -3.35
CA ALA A 161 15.13 7.06 -4.36
C ALA A 161 14.43 5.87 -5.05
N PRO A 162 14.61 5.71 -6.37
CA PRO A 162 14.08 4.57 -7.10
C PRO A 162 14.56 3.25 -6.54
N PHE A 163 13.73 2.22 -6.57
CA PHE A 163 14.15 0.86 -6.31
C PHE A 163 14.54 0.14 -7.61
N TYR A 164 15.11 -1.04 -7.51
CA TYR A 164 15.80 -1.69 -8.62
C TYR A 164 14.95 -1.87 -9.90
N LYS A 165 13.64 -2.12 -9.78
CA LYS A 165 12.74 -2.27 -10.95
C LYS A 165 12.47 -0.95 -11.66
N GLU A 166 12.45 0.17 -10.93
CA GLU A 166 12.25 1.50 -11.50
C GLU A 166 13.49 1.99 -12.28
N LEU A 167 14.68 1.38 -12.05
CA LEU A 167 15.90 1.68 -12.77
C LEU A 167 15.95 1.06 -14.17
N ARG A 168 15.03 0.15 -14.48
CA ARG A 168 15.03 -0.56 -15.75
C ARG A 168 14.47 0.29 -16.86
N ASP A 169 15.24 0.44 -17.92
CA ASP A 169 14.82 0.95 -19.21
C ASP A 169 14.82 -0.20 -20.20
N THR A 170 13.72 -0.36 -20.94
CA THR A 170 13.53 -1.50 -21.84
C THR A 170 13.50 -1.03 -23.28
N VAL A 171 14.31 -1.66 -24.12
CA VAL A 171 14.30 -1.45 -25.58
C VAL A 171 13.89 -2.72 -26.27
N THR A 172 12.76 -2.68 -26.98
CA THR A 172 12.22 -3.81 -27.74
C THR A 172 12.56 -3.67 -29.22
N THR A 173 13.15 -4.71 -29.79
CA THR A 173 13.45 -4.82 -31.22
C THR A 173 12.88 -6.12 -31.73
N GLY A 174 11.81 -6.06 -32.54
CA GLY A 174 11.04 -7.24 -32.94
C GLY A 174 10.46 -7.94 -31.69
N VAL A 175 10.73 -9.21 -31.54
CA VAL A 175 10.27 -10.03 -30.39
C VAL A 175 11.22 -9.99 -29.19
N SER A 176 12.38 -9.34 -29.33
CA SER A 176 13.42 -9.33 -28.30
C SER A 176 13.43 -8.02 -27.52
N THR A 177 13.32 -8.11 -26.21
CA THR A 177 13.41 -6.99 -25.28
C THR A 177 14.73 -7.05 -24.51
N LYS A 178 15.52 -5.99 -24.60
CA LYS A 178 16.74 -5.79 -23.80
C LYS A 178 16.45 -4.83 -22.66
N VAL A 179 16.97 -5.15 -21.49
CA VAL A 179 16.85 -4.31 -20.30
C VAL A 179 18.18 -3.63 -20.04
N HIS A 180 18.16 -2.30 -19.95
CA HIS A 180 19.28 -1.45 -19.57
C HIS A 180 18.98 -0.79 -18.23
N LEU A 181 20.01 -0.48 -17.45
CA LEU A 181 19.85 0.26 -16.20
C LEU A 181 20.05 1.77 -16.45
N ASN A 182 19.02 2.55 -16.17
CA ASN A 182 19.07 4.01 -16.27
C ASN A 182 19.88 4.59 -15.10
N ARG A 183 21.05 5.20 -15.40
CA ARG A 183 21.88 5.87 -14.40
C ARG A 183 21.54 7.35 -14.21
N ASN A 184 20.69 7.91 -15.06
CA ASN A 184 20.28 9.32 -15.01
C ASN A 184 18.94 9.51 -14.28
N ILE A 185 18.36 8.42 -13.78
CA ILE A 185 17.10 8.46 -13.07
C ILE A 185 17.26 9.21 -11.73
N ARG A 186 16.30 10.08 -11.43
CA ARG A 186 16.31 10.90 -10.21
C ARG A 186 15.35 10.38 -9.16
N SER A 187 15.58 10.76 -7.92
CA SER A 187 14.64 10.51 -6.84
C SER A 187 13.31 11.22 -7.08
N GLN A 188 12.23 10.49 -6.84
CA GLN A 188 10.88 11.07 -6.85
C GLN A 188 10.76 12.06 -5.69
N ARG A 189 10.07 13.19 -5.89
CA ARG A 189 9.96 14.28 -4.94
C ARG A 189 8.50 14.57 -4.59
N SER A 190 8.22 14.79 -3.31
CA SER A 190 6.93 15.19 -2.80
C SER A 190 7.08 16.39 -1.86
N PHE A 191 6.44 17.51 -2.20
CA PHE A 191 6.20 18.61 -1.26
C PHE A 191 4.83 18.39 -0.63
N GLN A 192 4.75 18.41 0.70
CA GLN A 192 3.53 18.05 1.43
C GLN A 192 3.15 19.17 2.41
N VAL A 193 1.84 19.42 2.48
CA VAL A 193 1.20 20.24 3.51
C VAL A 193 0.06 19.44 4.12
N VAL A 194 0.01 19.37 5.44
CA VAL A 194 -1.01 18.66 6.21
C VAL A 194 -1.54 19.58 7.30
N LEU A 195 -2.86 19.70 7.37
CA LEU A 195 -3.57 20.37 8.47
C LEU A 195 -4.37 19.30 9.19
N GLY A 196 -4.27 19.22 10.50
CA GLY A 196 -4.96 18.21 11.28
C GLY A 196 -5.50 18.75 12.59
N GLY A 197 -6.49 18.06 13.13
CA GLY A 197 -7.05 18.35 14.42
C GLY A 197 -7.57 17.10 15.11
N ASP A 198 -7.45 17.09 16.42
CA ASP A 198 -8.05 16.09 17.31
C ASP A 198 -9.03 16.77 18.23
N TYR A 199 -10.12 16.07 18.55
CA TYR A 199 -11.05 16.44 19.59
C TYR A 199 -11.33 15.24 20.48
N LYS A 200 -11.03 15.37 21.78
CA LYS A 200 -11.32 14.37 22.80
C LYS A 200 -12.69 14.67 23.40
N PHE A 201 -13.53 13.69 23.54
CA PHE A 201 -14.85 13.83 24.12
C PHE A 201 -15.27 12.58 24.85
N LYS A 202 -16.32 12.68 25.65
CA LYS A 202 -16.92 11.53 26.33
C LYS A 202 -18.25 11.20 25.66
N LEU A 203 -18.43 9.93 25.33
CA LEU A 203 -19.69 9.36 24.87
C LEU A 203 -20.03 8.18 25.77
N MET A 204 -21.25 8.12 26.33
CA MET A 204 -21.64 7.09 27.31
C MET A 204 -20.65 6.98 28.50
N ASN A 205 -20.15 8.12 28.99
CA ASN A 205 -19.11 8.23 30.04
C ASN A 205 -17.74 7.60 29.69
N ARG A 206 -17.46 7.30 28.43
CA ARG A 206 -16.22 6.68 27.96
C ARG A 206 -15.41 7.62 27.08
N PRO A 207 -14.08 7.47 27.03
CA PRO A 207 -13.23 8.34 26.24
C PRO A 207 -13.34 8.02 24.74
N PHE A 208 -13.58 9.05 23.96
CA PHE A 208 -13.55 9.02 22.50
C PHE A 208 -12.63 10.11 21.98
N LYS A 209 -12.10 9.88 20.80
CA LYS A 209 -11.29 10.84 20.07
C LYS A 209 -11.73 10.90 18.63
N PHE A 210 -12.03 12.10 18.16
CA PHE A 210 -12.23 12.41 16.74
C PHE A 210 -10.94 13.01 16.19
N THR A 211 -10.47 12.51 15.07
CA THR A 211 -9.30 13.03 14.34
C THR A 211 -9.71 13.37 12.93
N THR A 212 -9.29 14.52 12.44
CA THR A 212 -9.44 14.90 11.02
C THR A 212 -8.13 15.48 10.50
N GLU A 213 -7.82 15.17 9.22
CA GLU A 213 -6.65 15.67 8.52
C GLU A 213 -7.01 16.02 7.08
N VAL A 214 -6.58 17.19 6.62
CA VAL A 214 -6.63 17.61 5.22
C VAL A 214 -5.21 17.71 4.72
N TYR A 215 -4.95 17.16 3.54
CA TYR A 215 -3.60 17.16 3.00
C TYR A 215 -3.55 17.46 1.50
N TYR A 216 -2.43 18.05 1.12
CA TYR A 216 -2.05 18.25 -0.27
C TYR A 216 -0.58 17.85 -0.47
N LYS A 217 -0.31 17.04 -1.50
CA LYS A 217 1.01 16.58 -1.89
C LYS A 217 1.25 16.94 -3.35
N ALA A 218 2.19 17.84 -3.61
CA ALA A 218 2.67 18.10 -4.96
C ALA A 218 3.81 17.13 -5.28
N LEU A 219 3.67 16.39 -6.38
CA LEU A 219 4.57 15.30 -6.78
C LEU A 219 5.33 15.70 -8.04
N SER A 220 6.62 15.45 -8.06
CA SER A 220 7.47 15.71 -9.23
C SER A 220 8.54 14.63 -9.38
N ASN A 221 9.11 14.52 -10.57
CA ASN A 221 10.04 13.46 -10.94
C ASN A 221 9.46 12.06 -10.73
N LEU A 222 8.14 11.89 -10.94
CA LEU A 222 7.50 10.59 -10.80
C LEU A 222 7.98 9.63 -11.88
N ILE A 223 8.12 8.38 -11.51
CA ILE A 223 8.40 7.26 -12.40
C ILE A 223 7.08 6.51 -12.56
N PRO A 224 6.31 6.76 -13.63
CA PRO A 224 5.03 6.12 -13.78
C PRO A 224 5.17 4.63 -14.06
N TYR A 225 4.12 3.91 -13.74
CA TYR A 225 4.01 2.49 -13.99
C TYR A 225 2.61 2.13 -14.47
N ASN A 226 2.52 1.04 -15.19
CA ASN A 226 1.27 0.40 -15.58
C ASN A 226 1.07 -0.89 -14.78
N VAL A 227 -0.17 -1.27 -14.55
CA VAL A 227 -0.55 -2.54 -13.94
C VAL A 227 -1.23 -3.40 -14.98
N ASP A 228 -0.55 -4.47 -15.37
CA ASP A 228 -1.07 -5.47 -16.31
C ASP A 228 -1.35 -6.75 -15.53
N ASN A 229 -2.62 -7.06 -15.33
CA ASN A 229 -3.09 -8.08 -14.41
C ASN A 229 -2.52 -7.86 -12.99
N VAL A 230 -1.53 -8.65 -12.59
CA VAL A 230 -0.80 -8.51 -11.31
C VAL A 230 0.65 -8.01 -11.49
N LYS A 231 1.08 -7.83 -12.73
CA LYS A 231 2.44 -7.40 -13.08
C LYS A 231 2.52 -5.87 -13.13
N ILE A 232 3.50 -5.31 -12.44
CA ILE A 232 3.80 -3.87 -12.50
C ILE A 232 4.93 -3.65 -13.50
N VAL A 233 4.67 -2.80 -14.51
CA VAL A 233 5.61 -2.42 -15.56
C VAL A 233 5.96 -0.96 -15.40
N TYR A 234 7.22 -0.65 -15.10
CA TYR A 234 7.73 0.71 -14.93
C TYR A 234 8.23 1.28 -16.24
N TYR A 235 8.05 2.60 -16.42
CA TYR A 235 8.51 3.31 -17.61
C TYR A 235 9.99 3.71 -17.54
N GLY A 236 10.70 3.41 -16.45
CA GLY A 236 12.15 3.58 -16.32
C GLY A 236 12.68 5.00 -16.41
N GLY A 237 11.82 6.01 -16.26
CA GLY A 237 12.19 7.42 -16.36
C GLY A 237 11.31 8.35 -15.53
N ASN A 238 11.85 9.51 -15.17
CA ASN A 238 11.14 10.57 -14.43
C ASN A 238 10.30 11.44 -15.36
N ILE A 239 9.31 10.87 -16.01
CA ILE A 239 8.51 11.51 -17.07
C ILE A 239 7.19 12.10 -16.57
N ALA A 240 6.86 11.92 -15.28
CA ALA A 240 5.59 12.37 -14.75
C ALA A 240 5.74 13.37 -13.60
N SER A 241 4.70 14.16 -13.42
CA SER A 241 4.40 14.96 -12.23
C SER A 241 2.97 14.66 -11.78
N GLY A 242 2.56 15.16 -10.60
CA GLY A 242 1.21 14.91 -10.15
C GLY A 242 0.89 15.59 -8.84
N TYR A 243 -0.26 15.22 -8.29
CA TYR A 243 -0.66 15.62 -6.94
C TYR A 243 -1.53 14.56 -6.30
N THR A 244 -1.53 14.57 -4.97
CA THR A 244 -2.49 13.83 -4.16
C THR A 244 -3.08 14.78 -3.14
N THR A 245 -4.40 14.82 -3.04
CA THR A 245 -5.11 15.62 -2.04
C THR A 245 -6.22 14.79 -1.43
N GLY A 246 -6.54 15.05 -0.18
CA GLY A 246 -7.61 14.33 0.48
C GLY A 246 -7.94 14.87 1.86
N ILE A 247 -8.96 14.25 2.43
CA ILE A 247 -9.40 14.49 3.79
C ILE A 247 -9.69 13.14 4.45
N ASP A 248 -9.15 12.98 5.66
CA ASP A 248 -9.30 11.79 6.47
C ASP A 248 -10.06 12.13 7.75
N PHE A 249 -10.97 11.25 8.14
CA PHE A 249 -11.71 11.28 9.39
C PHE A 249 -11.52 9.97 10.13
N LYS A 250 -11.36 10.05 11.45
CA LYS A 250 -11.32 8.87 12.30
C LYS A 250 -11.98 9.16 13.64
N ILE A 251 -12.88 8.30 14.05
CA ILE A 251 -13.40 8.24 15.40
C ILE A 251 -12.86 6.95 16.02
N PHE A 252 -12.30 7.05 17.19
CA PHE A 252 -11.75 5.93 17.91
C PHE A 252 -12.13 6.08 19.37
N GLY A 253 -12.43 4.97 20.06
CA GLY A 253 -12.79 5.00 21.46
C GLY A 253 -13.21 3.64 22.00
N GLU A 254 -13.51 3.63 23.28
CA GLU A 254 -13.94 2.45 24.00
C GLU A 254 -15.46 2.41 24.10
N PHE A 255 -16.11 1.46 23.44
CA PHE A 255 -17.54 1.19 23.68
C PHE A 255 -17.75 0.36 24.96
N VAL A 256 -16.80 -0.52 25.26
CA VAL A 256 -16.69 -1.23 26.53
C VAL A 256 -15.27 -1.06 27.06
N GLU A 257 -15.10 -1.03 28.37
CA GLU A 257 -13.83 -0.79 29.04
C GLU A 257 -12.76 -1.81 28.63
N GLY A 258 -11.60 -1.29 28.19
CA GLY A 258 -10.47 -2.10 27.77
C GLY A 258 -10.54 -2.64 26.32
N THR A 259 -11.50 -2.16 25.49
CA THR A 259 -11.60 -2.53 24.09
C THR A 259 -11.56 -1.33 23.17
N ASP A 260 -10.71 -1.38 22.13
CA ASP A 260 -10.57 -0.31 21.14
C ASP A 260 -11.45 -0.60 19.91
N SER A 261 -12.32 0.33 19.60
CA SER A 261 -13.13 0.31 18.38
C SER A 261 -12.95 1.61 17.59
N TRP A 262 -13.00 1.52 16.28
CA TRP A 262 -12.81 2.71 15.45
C TRP A 262 -13.54 2.63 14.11
N ILE A 263 -13.86 3.80 13.60
CA ILE A 263 -14.33 4.03 12.24
C ILE A 263 -13.43 5.06 11.58
N SER A 264 -13.01 4.81 10.36
CA SER A 264 -12.26 5.77 9.55
C SER A 264 -12.92 5.94 8.17
N PHE A 265 -12.92 7.16 7.69
CA PHE A 265 -13.41 7.53 6.38
C PHE A 265 -12.43 8.47 5.71
N SER A 266 -12.02 8.14 4.49
CA SER A 266 -11.07 8.90 3.69
C SER A 266 -11.68 9.24 2.34
N LEU A 267 -11.49 10.48 1.91
CA LEU A 267 -11.72 10.93 0.54
C LEU A 267 -10.40 11.39 -0.05
N MET A 268 -10.03 10.85 -1.21
CA MET A 268 -8.75 11.13 -1.83
C MET A 268 -8.88 11.31 -3.34
N LYS A 269 -8.01 12.15 -3.91
CA LYS A 269 -7.79 12.27 -5.35
C LYS A 269 -6.30 12.25 -5.62
N ALA A 270 -5.83 11.27 -6.41
CA ALA A 270 -4.45 11.14 -6.84
C ALA A 270 -4.38 11.20 -8.37
N GLN A 271 -3.70 12.21 -8.89
CA GLN A 271 -3.56 12.45 -10.33
C GLN A 271 -2.09 12.49 -10.73
N GLN A 272 -1.82 12.06 -11.94
CA GLN A 272 -0.51 12.23 -12.57
C GLN A 272 -0.67 12.86 -13.95
N LYS A 273 0.39 13.52 -14.40
CA LYS A 273 0.47 14.22 -15.67
C LYS A 273 1.71 13.78 -16.42
N VAL A 274 1.54 13.29 -17.64
CA VAL A 274 2.60 12.90 -18.57
C VAL A 274 2.28 13.56 -19.90
N ASP A 275 3.26 14.21 -20.52
CA ASP A 275 3.12 14.88 -21.82
C ASP A 275 1.90 15.80 -21.93
N GLY A 276 1.62 16.56 -20.85
CA GLY A 276 0.50 17.50 -20.80
C GLY A 276 -0.86 16.88 -20.48
N LYS A 277 -1.02 15.56 -20.55
CA LYS A 277 -2.27 14.84 -20.26
C LYS A 277 -2.33 14.43 -18.79
N SER A 278 -3.49 14.63 -18.16
CA SER A 278 -3.74 14.27 -16.76
C SER A 278 -4.65 13.05 -16.66
N PHE A 279 -4.29 12.09 -15.83
CA PHE A 279 -5.06 10.86 -15.58
C PHE A 279 -4.82 10.36 -14.15
N PRO A 280 -5.68 9.45 -13.64
CA PRO A 280 -5.53 8.93 -12.28
C PRO A 280 -4.20 8.19 -12.10
N GLN A 281 -3.60 8.29 -10.90
CA GLN A 281 -2.55 7.35 -10.49
C GLN A 281 -3.16 5.96 -10.26
N ALA A 282 -2.38 4.90 -10.42
CA ALA A 282 -2.85 3.52 -10.21
C ALA A 282 -3.41 3.28 -8.78
N THR A 283 -3.02 4.12 -7.83
CA THR A 283 -3.48 4.09 -6.43
C THR A 283 -4.63 5.06 -6.12
N ASP A 284 -5.23 5.70 -7.13
CA ASP A 284 -6.31 6.68 -6.96
C ASP A 284 -7.60 5.99 -6.50
N GLN A 285 -7.80 5.90 -5.20
CA GLN A 285 -8.99 5.37 -4.55
C GLN A 285 -9.79 6.51 -3.95
N ARG A 286 -10.96 6.84 -4.54
CA ARG A 286 -11.70 8.06 -4.23
C ARG A 286 -12.27 8.12 -2.82
N TYR A 287 -12.67 6.98 -2.30
CA TYR A 287 -13.15 6.85 -0.93
C TYR A 287 -12.72 5.53 -0.32
N ASN A 288 -12.58 5.53 0.99
CA ASN A 288 -12.27 4.34 1.77
C ASN A 288 -12.92 4.47 3.15
N LEU A 289 -13.82 3.57 3.48
CA LEU A 289 -14.50 3.45 4.77
C LEU A 289 -14.08 2.15 5.43
N ASN A 290 -13.53 2.24 6.64
CA ASN A 290 -13.23 1.07 7.45
C ASN A 290 -13.88 1.21 8.82
N PHE A 291 -14.42 0.13 9.27
CA PHE A 291 -15.00 -0.03 10.58
C PHE A 291 -14.35 -1.23 11.28
N PHE A 292 -13.96 -1.04 12.52
CA PHE A 292 -13.47 -2.08 13.40
C PHE A 292 -14.15 -1.95 14.75
N PHE A 293 -14.79 -3.02 15.15
CA PHE A 293 -15.41 -3.15 16.45
C PHE A 293 -14.89 -4.43 17.10
N SER A 294 -14.46 -4.34 18.36
CA SER A 294 -14.04 -5.50 19.14
C SER A 294 -14.51 -5.28 20.55
N ASP A 295 -15.35 -6.19 21.07
CA ASP A 295 -15.97 -6.01 22.38
C ASP A 295 -16.35 -7.33 23.02
N PHE A 296 -16.50 -7.29 24.34
CA PHE A 296 -17.11 -8.36 25.10
C PHE A 296 -18.64 -8.27 25.05
N PHE A 297 -19.32 -9.40 25.11
CA PHE A 297 -20.77 -9.38 25.26
C PHE A 297 -21.17 -8.77 26.61
N PRO A 298 -22.27 -8.01 26.65
CA PRO A 298 -22.75 -7.40 27.90
C PRO A 298 -22.91 -8.44 29.02
N GLY A 299 -22.35 -8.13 30.20
CA GLY A 299 -22.42 -8.99 31.38
C GLY A 299 -21.45 -10.17 31.43
N THR A 300 -20.54 -10.31 30.46
CA THR A 300 -19.54 -11.37 30.47
C THR A 300 -18.22 -10.94 29.85
N THR A 301 -17.10 -11.31 30.48
CA THR A 301 -15.75 -11.16 29.92
C THR A 301 -15.25 -12.42 29.19
N ARG A 302 -16.11 -13.44 29.08
CA ARG A 302 -15.75 -14.72 28.46
C ARG A 302 -16.01 -14.75 26.96
N TRP A 303 -17.01 -14.02 26.46
CA TRP A 303 -17.36 -13.95 25.06
C TRP A 303 -16.90 -12.62 24.48
N LYS A 304 -16.07 -12.67 23.46
CA LYS A 304 -15.58 -11.51 22.71
C LYS A 304 -16.02 -11.63 21.26
N MET A 305 -16.58 -10.57 20.73
CA MET A 305 -16.94 -10.44 19.33
C MET A 305 -16.01 -9.44 18.64
N THR A 306 -15.66 -9.72 17.39
CA THR A 306 -14.93 -8.81 16.52
C THR A 306 -15.70 -8.66 15.22
N LEU A 307 -15.90 -7.42 14.78
CA LEU A 307 -16.53 -7.10 13.51
C LEU A 307 -15.62 -6.15 12.74
N LYS A 308 -15.30 -6.49 11.50
CA LYS A 308 -14.59 -5.61 10.57
C LYS A 308 -15.44 -5.41 9.34
N ALA A 309 -15.57 -4.18 8.90
CA ALA A 309 -16.21 -3.86 7.62
C ALA A 309 -15.31 -2.91 6.84
N SER A 310 -15.17 -3.14 5.54
CA SER A 310 -14.40 -2.30 4.64
C SER A 310 -15.18 -2.07 3.36
N ILE A 311 -15.27 -0.81 2.95
CA ILE A 311 -15.84 -0.39 1.67
C ILE A 311 -14.86 0.60 1.07
N ALA A 312 -14.36 0.32 -0.14
CA ALA A 312 -13.40 1.19 -0.80
C ALA A 312 -13.73 1.30 -2.29
N ASP A 313 -13.44 2.46 -2.87
CA ASP A 313 -13.61 2.67 -4.31
C ASP A 313 -12.71 1.74 -5.11
N GLY A 314 -13.14 1.40 -6.32
CA GLY A 314 -12.34 0.62 -7.25
C GLY A 314 -11.08 1.36 -7.71
N LEU A 315 -9.98 0.64 -7.86
CA LEU A 315 -8.75 1.19 -8.41
C LEU A 315 -8.87 1.42 -9.92
N PRO A 316 -8.14 2.41 -10.48
CA PRO A 316 -8.05 2.61 -11.91
C PRO A 316 -7.37 1.41 -12.59
N PHE A 317 -7.87 1.04 -13.76
CA PHE A 317 -7.26 0.04 -14.62
C PHE A 317 -7.47 0.41 -16.10
N GLY A 318 -6.77 -0.27 -16.99
CA GLY A 318 -6.88 -0.05 -18.42
C GLY A 318 -6.41 -1.27 -19.22
N PRO A 319 -6.59 -1.26 -20.55
CA PRO A 319 -6.10 -2.32 -21.40
C PRO A 319 -4.57 -2.45 -21.34
N PRO A 320 -4.01 -3.67 -21.40
CA PRO A 320 -2.57 -3.88 -21.44
C PRO A 320 -1.97 -3.31 -22.73
N HIS A 321 -0.67 -3.05 -22.68
CA HIS A 321 0.10 -2.52 -23.82
C HIS A 321 -0.43 -1.21 -24.42
N THR A 322 -1.20 -0.44 -23.64
CA THR A 322 -1.70 0.88 -24.03
C THR A 322 -1.01 1.98 -23.21
N GLY A 323 -1.11 3.23 -23.68
CA GLY A 323 -0.57 4.37 -22.94
C GLY A 323 -1.29 4.58 -21.61
N LEU A 324 -0.57 5.21 -20.68
CA LEU A 324 -1.07 5.51 -19.32
C LEU A 324 -2.39 6.30 -19.31
N GLU A 325 -2.64 7.09 -20.36
CA GLU A 325 -3.88 7.86 -20.53
C GLU A 325 -5.13 6.99 -20.67
N ARG A 326 -4.99 5.69 -20.94
CA ARG A 326 -6.09 4.72 -21.01
C ARG A 326 -6.37 4.00 -19.69
N MET A 327 -5.60 4.28 -18.63
CA MET A 327 -5.83 3.78 -17.26
C MET A 327 -6.95 4.56 -16.56
N VAL A 328 -8.13 4.63 -17.19
CA VAL A 328 -9.26 5.48 -16.74
C VAL A 328 -10.49 4.69 -16.31
N PHE A 329 -10.55 3.40 -16.59
CA PHE A 329 -11.61 2.53 -16.09
C PHE A 329 -11.43 2.32 -14.57
N ARG A 330 -12.55 2.07 -13.87
CA ARG A 330 -12.51 1.75 -12.45
C ARG A 330 -13.07 0.36 -12.20
N ALA A 331 -12.36 -0.40 -11.39
CA ALA A 331 -12.86 -1.65 -10.86
C ALA A 331 -14.11 -1.41 -10.00
N PRO A 332 -14.98 -2.41 -9.82
CA PRO A 332 -16.04 -2.34 -8.83
C PRO A 332 -15.50 -2.06 -7.43
N ALA A 333 -16.32 -1.37 -6.61
CA ALA A 333 -15.94 -1.08 -5.24
C ALA A 333 -15.67 -2.37 -4.44
N TYR A 334 -14.55 -2.38 -3.73
CA TYR A 334 -14.23 -3.43 -2.77
C TYR A 334 -15.17 -3.36 -1.58
N LYS A 335 -15.76 -4.47 -1.19
CA LYS A 335 -16.66 -4.58 -0.03
C LYS A 335 -16.36 -5.87 0.71
N ARG A 336 -16.15 -5.79 2.02
CA ARG A 336 -15.90 -6.97 2.84
C ARG A 336 -16.38 -6.77 4.26
N VAL A 337 -16.99 -7.80 4.80
CA VAL A 337 -17.36 -7.87 6.22
C VAL A 337 -16.80 -9.16 6.78
N ASP A 338 -16.06 -9.06 7.87
CA ASP A 338 -15.52 -10.18 8.62
C ASP A 338 -16.11 -10.16 10.04
N ILE A 339 -16.47 -11.33 10.55
CA ILE A 339 -16.95 -11.49 11.91
C ILE A 339 -16.12 -12.56 12.63
N GLY A 340 -15.73 -12.28 13.85
CA GLY A 340 -15.04 -13.23 14.72
C GLY A 340 -15.74 -13.34 16.06
N MET A 341 -15.79 -14.55 16.59
CA MET A 341 -16.26 -14.83 17.96
C MET A 341 -15.19 -15.62 18.70
N SER A 342 -14.93 -15.24 19.94
CA SER A 342 -13.96 -15.94 20.78
C SER A 342 -14.57 -16.19 22.15
N TYR A 343 -14.32 -17.38 22.68
CA TYR A 343 -14.74 -17.79 24.01
C TYR A 343 -13.53 -18.09 24.87
N ARG A 344 -13.44 -17.46 26.03
CA ARG A 344 -12.41 -17.72 27.04
C ARG A 344 -12.77 -18.96 27.86
N LEU A 345 -12.14 -20.07 27.48
CA LEU A 345 -12.36 -21.37 28.14
C LEU A 345 -11.71 -21.40 29.52
N LEU A 346 -10.51 -20.88 29.67
CA LEU A 346 -9.75 -20.80 30.91
C LEU A 346 -9.35 -19.36 31.19
N ASP A 347 -9.58 -18.93 32.42
CA ASP A 347 -9.14 -17.66 32.98
C ASP A 347 -8.43 -17.99 34.32
N ASN A 348 -7.11 -17.82 34.31
CA ASN A 348 -6.27 -18.12 35.47
C ASN A 348 -5.29 -16.96 35.77
N GLU A 349 -5.72 -15.73 35.49
CA GLU A 349 -4.90 -14.53 35.71
C GLU A 349 -4.43 -14.41 37.17
N ASP A 350 -5.23 -14.89 38.12
CA ASP A 350 -4.92 -14.85 39.56
C ASP A 350 -4.09 -16.05 40.06
N GLY A 351 -3.70 -16.99 39.18
CA GLY A 351 -2.94 -18.18 39.57
C GLY A 351 -3.63 -19.13 40.58
N ARG A 352 -4.95 -18.98 40.73
CA ARG A 352 -5.73 -19.71 41.77
C ARG A 352 -6.00 -21.17 41.44
N ASN A 353 -5.69 -21.61 40.22
CA ASN A 353 -5.97 -22.99 39.82
C ASN A 353 -4.91 -23.96 40.34
N GLN A 354 -5.28 -24.79 41.28
CA GLN A 354 -4.37 -25.75 41.96
C GLN A 354 -4.03 -27.00 41.13
N LYS A 355 -4.70 -27.24 39.99
CA LYS A 355 -4.41 -28.41 39.15
C LYS A 355 -3.07 -28.25 38.45
N LYS A 356 -2.13 -29.18 38.71
CA LYS A 356 -0.72 -29.12 38.25
C LYS A 356 -0.55 -28.88 36.74
N PHE A 357 -1.46 -29.38 35.90
CA PHE A 357 -1.42 -29.23 34.44
C PHE A 357 -1.91 -27.86 33.96
N ILE A 358 -2.80 -27.19 34.68
CA ILE A 358 -3.44 -25.92 34.30
C ILE A 358 -2.73 -24.73 34.96
N ARG A 359 -1.88 -24.98 35.96
CA ARG A 359 -1.21 -23.93 36.75
C ARG A 359 -0.33 -22.98 35.91
N ASN A 360 0.27 -23.50 34.83
CA ASN A 360 1.15 -22.72 33.95
C ASN A 360 0.40 -22.08 32.77
N LEU A 361 -0.92 -22.29 32.67
CA LEU A 361 -1.74 -21.67 31.62
C LEU A 361 -2.42 -20.43 32.21
N ARG A 362 -2.21 -19.27 31.62
CA ARG A 362 -2.89 -18.03 32.01
C ARG A 362 -4.30 -17.99 31.41
N ASN A 363 -4.39 -18.06 30.12
CA ASN A 363 -5.65 -18.00 29.39
C ASN A 363 -5.69 -19.04 28.28
N VAL A 364 -6.88 -19.56 28.00
CA VAL A 364 -7.16 -20.37 26.82
C VAL A 364 -8.40 -19.80 26.13
N TRP A 365 -8.24 -19.41 24.88
CA TRP A 365 -9.31 -18.90 24.05
C TRP A 365 -9.60 -19.84 22.89
N LEU A 366 -10.87 -20.10 22.64
CA LEU A 366 -11.36 -20.73 21.42
C LEU A 366 -11.98 -19.64 20.55
N GLY A 367 -11.62 -19.59 19.28
CA GLY A 367 -12.13 -18.59 18.34
C GLY A 367 -12.61 -19.21 17.04
N VAL A 368 -13.63 -18.60 16.46
CA VAL A 368 -14.10 -18.87 15.10
C VAL A 368 -14.20 -17.53 14.37
N ASP A 369 -13.54 -17.43 13.23
CA ASP A 369 -13.55 -16.25 12.39
C ASP A 369 -14.15 -16.59 11.02
N CYS A 370 -15.13 -15.81 10.57
CA CYS A 370 -15.70 -15.88 9.23
C CYS A 370 -15.26 -14.66 8.45
N PHE A 371 -14.39 -14.86 7.47
CA PHE A 371 -13.94 -13.83 6.55
C PHE A 371 -14.86 -13.75 5.34
N ASN A 372 -15.10 -12.53 4.85
CA ASN A 372 -16.01 -12.25 3.75
C ASN A 372 -17.40 -12.88 3.98
N LEU A 373 -18.04 -12.50 5.07
CA LEU A 373 -19.31 -13.07 5.56
C LEU A 373 -20.40 -13.17 4.49
N PHE A 374 -20.48 -12.17 3.60
CA PHE A 374 -21.50 -12.10 2.55
C PHE A 374 -21.07 -12.75 1.24
N ASP A 375 -19.88 -13.38 1.19
CA ASP A 375 -19.33 -14.04 0.00
C ASP A 375 -19.26 -13.12 -1.24
N ILE A 376 -18.86 -11.86 -1.03
CA ILE A 376 -18.78 -10.85 -2.09
C ILE A 376 -17.60 -11.16 -2.98
N SER A 377 -17.83 -11.25 -4.28
CA SER A 377 -16.78 -11.44 -5.30
C SER A 377 -16.05 -10.12 -5.57
N ASN A 378 -15.01 -9.83 -4.78
CA ASN A 378 -14.17 -8.66 -4.96
C ASN A 378 -13.14 -8.90 -6.06
N VAL A 379 -13.02 -7.94 -6.98
CA VAL A 379 -12.06 -8.03 -8.09
C VAL A 379 -10.64 -7.70 -7.59
N SER A 380 -9.70 -8.57 -7.89
CA SER A 380 -8.27 -8.38 -7.63
C SER A 380 -7.55 -7.74 -8.81
N SER A 381 -7.81 -8.22 -10.01
CA SER A 381 -7.16 -7.81 -11.25
C SER A 381 -8.05 -8.19 -12.44
N TYR A 382 -7.62 -7.83 -13.65
CA TYR A 382 -8.30 -8.20 -14.88
C TYR A 382 -7.34 -8.92 -15.81
N TYR A 383 -7.81 -10.04 -16.39
CA TYR A 383 -7.24 -10.61 -17.58
C TYR A 383 -7.89 -9.98 -18.81
N TRP A 384 -7.11 -9.63 -19.79
CA TRP A 384 -7.61 -9.11 -21.04
C TRP A 384 -7.58 -10.20 -22.09
N VAL A 385 -8.73 -10.45 -22.70
CA VAL A 385 -8.91 -11.44 -23.75
C VAL A 385 -9.33 -10.71 -25.01
N THR A 386 -8.69 -11.03 -26.11
CA THR A 386 -9.04 -10.50 -27.44
C THR A 386 -9.82 -11.56 -28.20
N ASP A 387 -10.99 -11.19 -28.70
CA ASP A 387 -11.80 -12.08 -29.52
C ASP A 387 -11.34 -12.09 -30.99
N VAL A 388 -12.02 -12.89 -31.81
CA VAL A 388 -11.73 -13.06 -33.24
C VAL A 388 -11.94 -11.77 -34.06
N THR A 389 -12.71 -10.82 -33.56
CA THR A 389 -12.96 -9.51 -34.17
C THR A 389 -11.96 -8.45 -33.71
N ASN A 390 -10.91 -8.86 -32.97
CA ASN A 390 -9.91 -7.99 -32.33
C ASN A 390 -10.50 -7.07 -31.26
N GLN A 391 -11.64 -7.43 -30.67
CA GLN A 391 -12.22 -6.71 -29.55
C GLN A 391 -11.69 -7.24 -28.23
N GLN A 392 -11.29 -6.34 -27.34
CA GLN A 392 -10.71 -6.68 -26.03
C GLN A 392 -11.78 -6.68 -24.94
N TYR A 393 -11.76 -7.73 -24.12
CA TYR A 393 -12.64 -7.91 -22.95
C TYR A 393 -11.82 -8.03 -21.67
N ALA A 394 -12.24 -7.31 -20.65
CA ALA A 394 -11.66 -7.38 -19.32
C ALA A 394 -12.37 -8.48 -18.51
N VAL A 395 -11.70 -9.59 -18.28
CA VAL A 395 -12.22 -10.72 -17.49
C VAL A 395 -11.74 -10.56 -16.04
N PRO A 396 -12.64 -10.41 -15.05
CA PRO A 396 -12.25 -10.17 -13.68
C PRO A 396 -11.63 -11.43 -13.04
N ASN A 397 -10.55 -11.23 -12.31
CA ASN A 397 -9.96 -12.21 -11.41
C ASN A 397 -10.36 -11.84 -9.98
N TYR A 398 -11.03 -12.75 -9.28
CA TYR A 398 -11.62 -12.47 -7.98
C TYR A 398 -10.69 -12.87 -6.83
N LEU A 399 -10.77 -12.10 -5.74
CA LEU A 399 -10.20 -12.48 -4.45
C LEU A 399 -10.96 -13.67 -3.88
N THR A 400 -10.37 -14.28 -2.86
CA THR A 400 -10.94 -15.43 -2.15
C THR A 400 -12.34 -15.11 -1.60
N GLY A 401 -13.29 -15.98 -1.81
CA GLY A 401 -14.63 -15.92 -1.27
C GLY A 401 -14.68 -16.12 0.25
N ARG A 402 -15.80 -16.57 0.78
CA ARG A 402 -15.97 -16.80 2.22
C ARG A 402 -15.02 -17.87 2.75
N GLN A 403 -14.40 -17.58 3.89
CA GLN A 403 -13.52 -18.52 4.59
C GLN A 403 -13.91 -18.57 6.07
N ILE A 404 -13.91 -19.77 6.63
CA ILE A 404 -14.15 -19.99 8.05
C ILE A 404 -12.89 -20.58 8.65
N ASN A 405 -12.35 -19.91 9.69
CA ASN A 405 -11.19 -20.35 10.44
C ASN A 405 -11.55 -20.62 11.89
N ALA A 406 -11.05 -21.72 12.43
CA ALA A 406 -11.07 -21.99 13.87
C ALA A 406 -9.67 -21.79 14.44
N ARG A 407 -9.57 -21.20 15.63
CA ARG A 407 -8.29 -20.97 16.31
C ARG A 407 -8.37 -21.31 17.80
N ILE A 408 -7.24 -21.73 18.33
CA ILE A 408 -7.02 -21.89 19.76
C ILE A 408 -5.83 -21.02 20.12
N LEU A 409 -6.00 -20.12 21.09
CA LEU A 409 -4.93 -19.28 21.63
C LEU A 409 -4.68 -19.72 23.08
N ILE A 410 -3.43 -20.07 23.36
CA ILE A 410 -2.99 -20.51 24.68
C ILE A 410 -1.94 -19.52 25.17
N GLU A 411 -2.19 -18.88 26.30
CA GLU A 411 -1.27 -17.98 26.98
C GLU A 411 -0.69 -18.70 28.19
N LEU A 412 0.63 -18.74 28.29
CA LEU A 412 1.41 -19.41 29.35
C LEU A 412 1.80 -18.46 30.47
#